data_99fe5971464cb9d2dcc5429340a7cfbc
#
_entry.id   99fe5971464cb9d2dcc5429340a7cfbc
#
_cell.length_a   1.000
_cell.length_b   1.000
_cell.length_c   1.000
_cell.angle_alpha   90.00
_cell.angle_beta   90.00
_cell.angle_gamma   90.00
#
_symmetry.space_group_name_H-M   'P 1'
#
loop_
_entity.id
_entity.type
_entity.pdbx_description
1 polymer ?
#
loop_
_entity_poly.entity_id
_entity_poly.type
_entity_poly.pdbx_seq_one_letter_code
_entity_poly.pdbx_strand_id
1 'polypeptide(L)'
;MKKKQYKKDELAKKYAKDIKTADVWSVFKIIADFVKGFDELGDLGPTVTIFGSARTNKDNEYYKQAQELSSMLAHKGFNIMTGGGPGIMEAANRGAHENKDVESIGLNIDLPFEQVPNPYTSKELTFDYFFSRKVMLVKYSIAYVIFPGGFGTLDELFESLTLIQTRKVTGVKLFVIGTEFYEPLINFIKDKLSKNGMIDENDIELICLSDDLKYVSEEIEKSLLEQIKMLKEVGLGHTKYYKTLLEFSLK
;
A
#
# COMPACT_ATOMS: atom_id res chain seq x y z
N MET A 1 -29.33 17.02 -3.40
CA MET A 1 -29.03 15.59 -3.57
C MET A 1 -29.24 15.07 -5.01
N LYS A 2 -30.30 15.42 -5.75
CA LYS A 2 -30.55 14.89 -7.11
C LYS A 2 -29.46 15.21 -8.17
N LYS A 3 -28.89 16.43 -8.20
CA LYS A 3 -27.85 16.80 -9.18
C LYS A 3 -26.53 16.02 -9.03
N LYS A 4 -26.16 15.61 -7.80
CA LYS A 4 -24.95 14.79 -7.54
C LYS A 4 -25.15 13.34 -7.99
N GLN A 5 -26.37 12.83 -7.93
CA GLN A 5 -26.70 11.46 -8.34
C GLN A 5 -26.68 11.32 -9.88
N TYR A 6 -27.26 12.27 -10.61
CA TYR A 6 -27.24 12.26 -12.08
C TYR A 6 -25.83 12.30 -12.65
N LYS A 7 -24.93 13.12 -12.07
CA LYS A 7 -23.53 13.21 -12.51
C LYS A 7 -22.78 11.90 -12.28
N LYS A 8 -23.05 11.18 -11.18
CA LYS A 8 -22.49 9.85 -10.90
C LYS A 8 -22.93 8.80 -11.92
N ASP A 9 -24.19 8.80 -12.30
CA ASP A 9 -24.74 7.81 -13.24
C ASP A 9 -24.23 8.02 -14.67
N GLU A 10 -24.03 9.27 -15.11
CA GLU A 10 -23.43 9.59 -16.40
C GLU A 10 -21.94 9.19 -16.46
N LEU A 11 -21.17 9.48 -15.40
CA LEU A 11 -19.78 9.09 -15.29
C LEU A 11 -19.64 7.57 -15.24
N ALA A 12 -20.48 6.88 -14.49
CA ALA A 12 -20.48 5.42 -14.44
C ALA A 12 -20.77 4.79 -15.82
N LYS A 13 -21.68 5.38 -16.60
CA LYS A 13 -21.96 4.95 -17.98
C LYS A 13 -20.76 5.18 -18.91
N LYS A 14 -20.07 6.31 -18.79
CA LYS A 14 -18.84 6.61 -19.54
C LYS A 14 -17.76 5.58 -19.23
N TYR A 15 -17.51 5.32 -17.94
CA TYR A 15 -16.54 4.30 -17.50
C TYR A 15 -16.85 2.90 -17.99
N ALA A 16 -18.13 2.48 -17.90
CA ALA A 16 -18.55 1.18 -18.39
C ALA A 16 -18.38 1.06 -19.91
N LYS A 17 -18.56 2.16 -20.66
CA LYS A 17 -18.32 2.21 -22.09
C LYS A 17 -16.82 2.07 -22.37
N ASP A 18 -15.99 2.84 -21.69
CA ASP A 18 -14.53 2.84 -21.89
C ASP A 18 -13.91 1.47 -21.59
N ILE A 19 -14.35 0.78 -20.52
CA ILE A 19 -13.88 -0.57 -20.19
C ILE A 19 -14.34 -1.62 -21.21
N LYS A 20 -15.59 -1.52 -21.71
CA LYS A 20 -16.17 -2.52 -22.63
C LYS A 20 -15.82 -2.27 -24.10
N THR A 21 -15.39 -1.08 -24.45
CA THR A 21 -14.96 -0.69 -25.80
C THR A 21 -13.45 -0.54 -25.88
N ALA A 22 -12.70 -1.20 -24.96
CA ALA A 22 -11.25 -1.20 -24.97
C ALA A 22 -10.73 -1.56 -26.37
N ASP A 23 -10.07 -0.63 -26.99
CA ASP A 23 -9.45 -0.74 -28.29
C ASP A 23 -7.92 -0.78 -28.16
N VAL A 24 -7.22 -0.80 -29.28
CA VAL A 24 -5.74 -0.77 -29.31
C VAL A 24 -5.17 0.43 -28.55
N TRP A 25 -5.88 1.57 -28.52
CA TRP A 25 -5.44 2.76 -27.79
C TRP A 25 -5.46 2.61 -26.28
N SER A 26 -6.35 1.76 -25.75
CA SER A 26 -6.37 1.41 -24.32
C SER A 26 -5.10 0.70 -23.87
N VAL A 27 -4.49 -0.12 -24.76
CA VAL A 27 -3.20 -0.78 -24.48
C VAL A 27 -2.10 0.27 -24.31
N PHE A 28 -2.06 1.32 -25.14
CA PHE A 28 -1.08 2.39 -25.00
C PHE A 28 -1.26 3.17 -23.69
N LYS A 29 -2.48 3.41 -23.23
CA LYS A 29 -2.76 4.03 -21.93
C LYS A 29 -2.26 3.17 -20.76
N ILE A 30 -2.51 1.86 -20.83
CA ILE A 30 -2.00 0.91 -19.83
C ILE A 30 -0.46 0.94 -19.78
N ILE A 31 0.19 0.90 -20.95
CA ILE A 31 1.64 0.99 -21.04
C ILE A 31 2.12 2.33 -20.46
N ALA A 32 1.45 3.44 -20.79
CA ALA A 32 1.81 4.76 -20.28
C ALA A 32 1.74 4.84 -18.74
N ASP A 33 0.71 4.23 -18.11
CA ASP A 33 0.61 4.12 -16.67
C ASP A 33 1.81 3.37 -16.06
N PHE A 34 2.21 2.24 -16.67
CA PHE A 34 3.37 1.48 -16.21
C PHE A 34 4.68 2.24 -16.41
N VAL A 35 4.88 2.83 -17.58
CA VAL A 35 6.11 3.61 -17.87
C VAL A 35 6.25 4.75 -16.88
N LYS A 36 5.19 5.54 -16.66
CA LYS A 36 5.16 6.62 -15.68
C LYS A 36 5.51 6.11 -14.27
N GLY A 37 4.87 5.02 -13.84
CA GLY A 37 5.11 4.45 -12.52
C GLY A 37 6.54 3.95 -12.34
N PHE A 38 7.11 3.26 -13.33
CA PHE A 38 8.48 2.74 -13.26
C PHE A 38 9.53 3.86 -13.32
N ASP A 39 9.30 4.89 -14.13
CA ASP A 39 10.20 6.03 -14.26
C ASP A 39 10.24 6.85 -12.95
N GLU A 40 9.08 7.20 -12.44
CA GLU A 40 8.95 8.06 -11.26
C GLU A 40 9.29 7.38 -9.93
N LEU A 41 9.11 6.07 -9.83
CA LEU A 41 9.30 5.33 -8.57
C LEU A 41 10.58 4.46 -8.56
N GLY A 42 11.29 4.37 -9.68
CA GLY A 42 12.42 3.47 -9.85
C GLY A 42 13.62 3.75 -8.92
N ASP A 43 13.74 4.97 -8.43
CA ASP A 43 14.83 5.45 -7.58
C ASP A 43 14.47 5.61 -6.10
N LEU A 44 13.28 5.13 -5.70
CA LEU A 44 12.86 5.20 -4.31
C LEU A 44 13.77 4.38 -3.39
N GLY A 45 14.10 4.96 -2.24
CA GLY A 45 14.66 4.24 -1.11
C GLY A 45 13.65 3.27 -0.48
N PRO A 46 13.98 2.67 0.68
CA PRO A 46 13.08 1.75 1.35
C PRO A 46 11.76 2.44 1.69
N THR A 47 10.67 1.85 1.21
CA THR A 47 9.33 2.45 1.25
C THR A 47 8.36 1.49 1.93
N VAL A 48 7.52 2.02 2.81
CA VAL A 48 6.43 1.29 3.46
C VAL A 48 5.11 1.76 2.88
N THR A 49 4.29 0.81 2.39
CA THR A 49 2.95 1.14 1.92
C THR A 49 1.91 0.97 3.03
N ILE A 50 1.09 2.00 3.23
CA ILE A 50 0.04 2.02 4.24
C ILE A 50 -1.33 2.11 3.56
N PHE A 51 -2.18 1.13 3.88
CA PHE A 51 -3.55 1.02 3.40
C PHE A 51 -4.55 1.24 4.52
N GLY A 52 -5.72 1.77 4.20
CA GLY A 52 -6.81 1.95 5.15
C GLY A 52 -7.97 2.75 4.57
N SER A 53 -8.98 2.98 5.41
CA SER A 53 -10.21 3.65 5.00
C SER A 53 -10.00 5.11 4.61
N ALA A 54 -10.52 5.50 3.45
CA ALA A 54 -10.63 6.90 3.03
C ALA A 54 -11.71 7.69 3.82
N ARG A 55 -12.48 7.03 4.69
CA ARG A 55 -13.59 7.62 5.43
C ARG A 55 -13.31 7.85 6.91
N THR A 56 -12.11 7.49 7.38
CA THR A 56 -11.70 7.66 8.77
C THR A 56 -11.50 9.14 9.06
N ASN A 57 -12.19 9.65 10.08
CA ASN A 57 -12.08 11.05 10.50
C ASN A 57 -10.81 11.30 11.30
N LYS A 58 -10.35 12.57 11.35
CA LYS A 58 -9.12 12.99 12.06
C LYS A 58 -9.15 12.74 13.57
N ASP A 59 -10.33 12.72 14.18
CA ASP A 59 -10.51 12.46 15.61
C ASP A 59 -10.46 10.97 15.96
N ASN A 60 -10.56 10.08 14.95
CA ASN A 60 -10.53 8.63 15.12
C ASN A 60 -9.15 8.15 15.56
N GLU A 61 -9.11 7.17 16.45
CA GLU A 61 -7.86 6.62 16.99
C GLU A 61 -6.97 6.02 15.90
N TYR A 62 -7.53 5.30 14.93
CA TYR A 62 -6.78 4.73 13.81
C TYR A 62 -6.15 5.81 12.91
N TYR A 63 -6.78 6.99 12.79
CA TYR A 63 -6.15 8.11 12.08
C TYR A 63 -4.89 8.57 12.81
N LYS A 64 -4.96 8.75 14.14
CA LYS A 64 -3.83 9.17 14.96
C LYS A 64 -2.71 8.13 14.95
N GLN A 65 -3.07 6.85 15.09
CA GLN A 65 -2.12 5.74 15.02
C GLN A 65 -1.41 5.66 13.64
N ALA A 66 -2.14 5.87 12.54
CA ALA A 66 -1.55 5.88 11.20
C ALA A 66 -0.57 7.05 11.02
N GLN A 67 -0.91 8.24 11.53
CA GLN A 67 -0.01 9.39 11.53
C GLN A 67 1.23 9.13 12.41
N GLU A 68 1.05 8.59 13.61
CA GLU A 68 2.13 8.29 14.56
C GLU A 68 3.09 7.25 14.00
N LEU A 69 2.57 6.10 13.52
CA LEU A 69 3.40 5.06 12.91
C LEU A 69 4.21 5.60 11.72
N SER A 70 3.56 6.38 10.86
CA SER A 70 4.23 6.97 9.70
C SER A 70 5.32 7.97 10.10
N SER A 71 5.09 8.76 11.14
CA SER A 71 6.11 9.66 11.71
C SER A 71 7.28 8.86 12.26
N MET A 72 7.02 7.79 13.02
CA MET A 72 8.08 6.92 13.55
C MET A 72 8.93 6.29 12.42
N LEU A 73 8.28 5.80 11.36
CA LEU A 73 8.96 5.22 10.21
C LEU A 73 9.75 6.28 9.42
N ALA A 74 9.18 7.46 9.22
CA ALA A 74 9.85 8.58 8.58
C ALA A 74 11.09 9.05 9.34
N HIS A 75 11.06 9.08 10.69
CA HIS A 75 12.24 9.38 11.51
C HIS A 75 13.33 8.31 11.41
N LYS A 76 12.97 7.07 11.07
CA LYS A 76 13.93 6.02 10.72
C LYS A 76 14.37 6.08 9.26
N GLY A 77 13.90 7.06 8.48
CA GLY A 77 14.27 7.31 7.08
C GLY A 77 13.45 6.56 6.04
N PHE A 78 12.39 5.83 6.42
CA PHE A 78 11.53 5.13 5.45
C PHE A 78 10.62 6.12 4.73
N ASN A 79 10.52 5.98 3.42
CA ASN A 79 9.47 6.62 2.64
C ASN A 79 8.11 6.01 2.96
N ILE A 80 7.06 6.81 2.92
CA ILE A 80 5.68 6.34 3.13
C ILE A 80 4.88 6.50 1.86
N MET A 81 4.29 5.40 1.40
CA MET A 81 3.45 5.37 0.21
C MET A 81 2.01 5.00 0.56
N THR A 82 1.06 5.68 -0.06
CA THR A 82 -0.38 5.45 0.13
C THR A 82 -1.12 5.58 -1.19
N GLY A 83 -2.43 5.32 -1.16
CA GLY A 83 -3.31 5.63 -2.30
C GLY A 83 -3.61 7.12 -2.49
N GLY A 84 -2.97 8.04 -1.77
CA GLY A 84 -3.05 9.49 -1.95
C GLY A 84 -4.38 10.16 -1.56
N GLY A 85 -5.36 9.39 -1.07
CA GLY A 85 -6.69 9.90 -0.71
C GLY A 85 -6.79 10.42 0.74
N PRO A 86 -8.00 10.74 1.20
CA PRO A 86 -8.28 11.17 2.58
C PRO A 86 -8.23 10.01 3.58
N GLY A 87 -8.53 10.29 4.84
CA GLY A 87 -8.64 9.32 5.93
C GLY A 87 -7.29 8.76 6.36
N ILE A 88 -7.17 7.43 6.44
CA ILE A 88 -5.91 6.76 6.84
C ILE A 88 -4.74 7.12 5.90
N MET A 89 -4.99 7.25 4.61
CA MET A 89 -3.97 7.64 3.63
C MET A 89 -3.46 9.05 3.91
N GLU A 90 -4.36 10.00 4.19
CA GLU A 90 -4.00 11.36 4.60
C GLU A 90 -3.19 11.35 5.92
N ALA A 91 -3.63 10.57 6.90
CA ALA A 91 -2.95 10.45 8.18
C ALA A 91 -1.50 9.97 8.02
N ALA A 92 -1.33 8.91 7.23
CA ALA A 92 -0.01 8.34 6.95
C ALA A 92 0.89 9.32 6.20
N ASN A 93 0.39 9.93 5.12
CA ASN A 93 1.15 10.96 4.40
C ASN A 93 1.50 12.15 5.30
N ARG A 94 0.58 12.58 6.18
CA ARG A 94 0.82 13.67 7.12
C ARG A 94 1.95 13.36 8.10
N GLY A 95 1.98 12.15 8.67
CA GLY A 95 3.07 11.74 9.57
C GLY A 95 4.45 11.74 8.89
N ALA A 96 4.50 11.29 7.63
CA ALA A 96 5.74 11.30 6.85
C ALA A 96 6.17 12.71 6.42
N HIS A 97 5.20 13.57 6.06
CA HIS A 97 5.46 14.91 5.54
C HIS A 97 6.18 15.84 6.53
N GLU A 98 6.13 15.52 7.81
CA GLU A 98 6.82 16.26 8.86
C GLU A 98 8.35 16.10 8.75
N ASN A 99 8.84 14.98 8.19
CA ASN A 99 10.26 14.76 7.93
C ASN A 99 10.58 15.03 6.43
N LYS A 100 11.48 15.97 6.18
CA LYS A 100 11.89 16.39 4.82
C LYS A 100 12.96 15.51 4.18
N ASP A 101 13.51 14.56 4.93
CA ASP A 101 14.55 13.64 4.45
C ASP A 101 13.95 12.39 3.80
N VAL A 102 12.61 12.24 3.82
CA VAL A 102 11.89 11.12 3.22
C VAL A 102 10.79 11.60 2.28
N GLU A 103 10.38 10.70 1.37
CA GLU A 103 9.27 10.98 0.47
C GLU A 103 7.93 10.53 1.10
N SER A 104 6.96 11.44 1.05
CA SER A 104 5.56 11.16 1.34
C SER A 104 4.82 11.01 0.01
N ILE A 105 4.47 9.77 -0.36
CA ILE A 105 4.07 9.40 -1.72
C ILE A 105 2.57 9.11 -1.78
N GLY A 106 1.87 9.73 -2.71
CA GLY A 106 0.46 9.47 -3.02
C GLY A 106 0.29 8.88 -4.42
N LEU A 107 -0.19 7.64 -4.52
CA LEU A 107 -0.55 7.01 -5.78
C LEU A 107 -2.07 7.08 -5.97
N ASN A 108 -2.55 8.14 -6.61
CA ASN A 108 -3.96 8.38 -6.85
C ASN A 108 -4.51 7.50 -7.99
N ILE A 109 -5.82 7.33 -8.01
CA ILE A 109 -6.55 6.70 -9.11
C ILE A 109 -7.54 7.71 -9.68
N ASP A 110 -7.62 7.81 -11.00
CA ASP A 110 -8.66 8.61 -11.65
C ASP A 110 -10.02 7.93 -11.43
N LEU A 111 -10.89 8.59 -10.69
CA LEU A 111 -12.21 8.09 -10.36
C LEU A 111 -13.28 8.95 -11.03
N PRO A 112 -14.44 8.36 -11.41
CA PRO A 112 -15.57 9.09 -12.02
C PRO A 112 -16.27 10.07 -11.07
N PHE A 113 -15.74 10.24 -9.86
CA PHE A 113 -16.19 11.24 -8.89
C PHE A 113 -14.96 11.93 -8.30
N GLU A 114 -15.07 13.23 -8.05
CA GLU A 114 -13.97 14.04 -7.52
C GLU A 114 -13.42 13.41 -6.22
N GLN A 115 -12.17 12.99 -6.27
CA GLN A 115 -11.38 12.65 -5.10
C GLN A 115 -10.28 13.71 -5.03
N VAL A 116 -10.30 14.50 -3.96
CA VAL A 116 -9.25 15.49 -3.74
C VAL A 116 -8.05 14.74 -3.15
N PRO A 117 -6.87 14.80 -3.79
CA PRO A 117 -5.64 14.29 -3.21
C PRO A 117 -5.39 14.94 -1.84
N ASN A 118 -4.76 14.23 -0.94
CA ASN A 118 -4.42 14.82 0.35
C ASN A 118 -3.19 15.78 0.19
N PRO A 119 -3.13 16.87 0.98
CA PRO A 119 -2.11 17.91 0.79
C PRO A 119 -0.74 17.56 1.38
N TYR A 120 -0.56 16.36 1.92
CA TYR A 120 0.65 15.96 2.65
C TYR A 120 1.59 15.08 1.82
N THR A 121 1.38 15.00 0.51
CA THR A 121 2.29 14.29 -0.39
C THR A 121 3.43 15.20 -0.84
N SER A 122 4.66 14.67 -0.89
CA SER A 122 5.81 15.31 -1.55
C SER A 122 5.93 14.84 -3.00
N LYS A 123 5.50 13.62 -3.27
CA LYS A 123 5.44 13.02 -4.61
C LYS A 123 4.03 12.48 -4.86
N GLU A 124 3.46 12.80 -6.01
CA GLU A 124 2.11 12.41 -6.39
C GLU A 124 2.05 11.87 -7.82
N LEU A 125 1.43 10.70 -8.00
CA LEU A 125 1.13 10.13 -9.31
C LEU A 125 -0.33 9.75 -9.39
N THR A 126 -0.95 9.98 -10.56
CA THR A 126 -2.33 9.56 -10.83
C THR A 126 -2.33 8.48 -11.91
N PHE A 127 -3.04 7.38 -11.68
CA PHE A 127 -3.17 6.24 -12.57
C PHE A 127 -4.59 6.16 -13.14
N ASP A 128 -4.71 5.73 -14.39
CA ASP A 128 -6.01 5.49 -15.05
C ASP A 128 -6.59 4.13 -14.67
N TYR A 129 -5.72 3.15 -14.33
CA TYR A 129 -6.12 1.77 -14.05
C TYR A 129 -5.75 1.32 -12.65
N PHE A 130 -6.68 0.65 -11.96
CA PHE A 130 -6.43 0.09 -10.62
C PHE A 130 -5.25 -0.89 -10.60
N PHE A 131 -5.16 -1.79 -11.57
CA PHE A 131 -4.12 -2.79 -11.61
C PHE A 131 -2.72 -2.21 -11.82
N SER A 132 -2.55 -1.17 -12.63
CA SER A 132 -1.26 -0.51 -12.79
C SER A 132 -0.83 0.18 -11.50
N ARG A 133 -1.75 0.88 -10.82
CA ARG A 133 -1.49 1.48 -9.51
C ARG A 133 -1.10 0.42 -8.46
N LYS A 134 -1.85 -0.70 -8.37
CA LYS A 134 -1.59 -1.78 -7.43
C LYS A 134 -0.20 -2.37 -7.61
N VAL A 135 0.22 -2.61 -8.86
CA VAL A 135 1.58 -3.08 -9.13
C VAL A 135 2.63 -2.14 -8.54
N MET A 136 2.44 -0.82 -8.63
CA MET A 136 3.37 0.14 -8.05
C MET A 136 3.37 0.13 -6.53
N LEU A 137 2.19 0.08 -5.89
CA LEU A 137 2.03 -0.02 -4.44
C LEU A 137 2.72 -1.27 -3.86
N VAL A 138 2.67 -2.37 -4.60
CA VAL A 138 3.28 -3.63 -4.18
C VAL A 138 4.79 -3.67 -4.48
N LYS A 139 5.18 -3.31 -5.71
CA LYS A 139 6.54 -3.51 -6.22
C LYS A 139 7.60 -2.71 -5.44
N TYR A 140 7.28 -1.50 -5.05
CA TYR A 140 8.23 -0.57 -4.44
C TYR A 140 8.20 -0.56 -2.91
N SER A 141 7.54 -1.55 -2.30
CA SER A 141 7.40 -1.63 -0.85
C SER A 141 8.23 -2.74 -0.23
N ILE A 142 8.80 -2.45 0.92
CA ILE A 142 9.51 -3.42 1.78
C ILE A 142 8.60 -4.00 2.87
N ALA A 143 7.49 -3.34 3.16
CA ALA A 143 6.47 -3.79 4.08
C ALA A 143 5.11 -3.19 3.72
N TYR A 144 4.04 -3.89 4.10
CA TYR A 144 2.66 -3.41 4.01
C TYR A 144 2.05 -3.26 5.39
N VAL A 145 1.37 -2.13 5.62
CA VAL A 145 0.61 -1.89 6.85
C VAL A 145 -0.85 -1.65 6.51
N ILE A 146 -1.73 -2.45 7.09
CA ILE A 146 -3.16 -2.44 6.82
C ILE A 146 -3.90 -1.93 8.06
N PHE A 147 -4.48 -0.75 7.97
CA PHE A 147 -5.41 -0.21 8.96
C PHE A 147 -6.85 -0.58 8.63
N PRO A 148 -7.80 -0.45 9.57
CA PRO A 148 -9.21 -0.68 9.30
C PRO A 148 -9.72 0.04 8.07
N GLY A 149 -10.46 -0.69 7.21
CA GLY A 149 -10.98 -0.14 5.99
C GLY A 149 -12.07 -0.96 5.33
N GLY A 150 -12.54 -0.49 4.19
CA GLY A 150 -13.59 -1.14 3.40
C GLY A 150 -13.05 -2.10 2.35
N PHE A 151 -13.86 -2.35 1.31
CA PHE A 151 -13.53 -3.31 0.25
C PHE A 151 -12.18 -3.04 -0.44
N GLY A 152 -11.85 -1.77 -0.71
CA GLY A 152 -10.55 -1.45 -1.32
C GLY A 152 -9.37 -1.81 -0.43
N THR A 153 -9.49 -1.61 0.89
CA THR A 153 -8.45 -2.01 1.86
C THR A 153 -8.34 -3.53 1.98
N LEU A 154 -9.47 -4.24 2.00
CA LEU A 154 -9.48 -5.71 2.02
C LEU A 154 -8.96 -6.31 0.71
N ASP A 155 -9.22 -5.68 -0.42
CA ASP A 155 -8.68 -6.04 -1.72
C ASP A 155 -7.13 -5.99 -1.71
N GLU A 156 -6.54 -4.90 -1.19
CA GLU A 156 -5.09 -4.78 -1.04
C GLU A 156 -4.52 -5.78 -0.01
N LEU A 157 -5.24 -6.04 1.09
CA LEU A 157 -4.86 -7.06 2.08
C LEU A 157 -4.75 -8.44 1.42
N PHE A 158 -5.80 -8.89 0.73
CA PHE A 158 -5.82 -10.23 0.15
C PHE A 158 -4.92 -10.37 -1.07
N GLU A 159 -4.77 -9.32 -1.88
CA GLU A 159 -3.78 -9.32 -2.95
C GLU A 159 -2.36 -9.47 -2.40
N SER A 160 -2.00 -8.67 -1.39
CA SER A 160 -0.68 -8.75 -0.75
C SER A 160 -0.43 -10.12 -0.15
N LEU A 161 -1.40 -10.68 0.58
CA LEU A 161 -1.33 -12.04 1.13
C LEU A 161 -1.12 -13.10 0.04
N THR A 162 -1.88 -13.01 -1.05
CA THR A 162 -1.77 -13.96 -2.17
C THR A 162 -0.38 -13.89 -2.82
N LEU A 163 0.16 -12.69 -3.02
CA LEU A 163 1.48 -12.49 -3.62
C LEU A 163 2.60 -12.99 -2.72
N ILE A 164 2.50 -12.81 -1.40
CA ILE A 164 3.46 -13.33 -0.43
C ILE A 164 3.36 -14.85 -0.35
N GLN A 165 2.15 -15.41 -0.19
CA GLN A 165 1.88 -16.85 -0.13
C GLN A 165 2.42 -17.57 -1.37
N THR A 166 2.17 -17.04 -2.56
CA THR A 166 2.61 -17.62 -3.83
C THR A 166 4.08 -17.31 -4.16
N ARG A 167 4.80 -16.60 -3.29
CA ARG A 167 6.20 -16.19 -3.46
C ARG A 167 6.44 -15.33 -4.70
N LYS A 168 5.43 -14.63 -5.19
CA LYS A 168 5.58 -13.60 -6.24
C LYS A 168 6.22 -12.34 -5.68
N VAL A 169 6.00 -12.07 -4.39
CA VAL A 169 6.70 -11.06 -3.59
C VAL A 169 7.36 -11.78 -2.43
N THR A 170 8.65 -11.54 -2.22
CA THR A 170 9.45 -12.19 -1.18
C THR A 170 10.20 -11.16 -0.33
N GLY A 171 10.45 -11.47 0.94
CA GLY A 171 11.15 -10.58 1.86
C GLY A 171 10.33 -9.37 2.31
N VAL A 172 9.01 -9.42 2.14
CA VAL A 172 8.07 -8.35 2.56
C VAL A 172 7.19 -8.89 3.67
N LYS A 173 7.03 -8.14 4.76
CA LYS A 173 6.11 -8.46 5.86
C LYS A 173 4.81 -7.67 5.73
N LEU A 174 3.72 -8.26 6.18
CA LEU A 174 2.40 -7.65 6.20
C LEU A 174 1.92 -7.50 7.65
N PHE A 175 1.70 -6.26 8.04
CA PHE A 175 1.22 -5.88 9.37
C PHE A 175 -0.23 -5.43 9.28
N VAL A 176 -1.05 -5.88 10.23
CA VAL A 176 -2.45 -5.50 10.34
C VAL A 176 -2.66 -4.82 11.69
N ILE A 177 -3.13 -3.58 11.65
CA ILE A 177 -3.44 -2.75 12.83
C ILE A 177 -4.96 -2.74 13.04
N GLY A 178 -5.39 -2.77 14.29
CA GLY A 178 -6.81 -2.82 14.65
C GLY A 178 -7.26 -4.24 14.98
N THR A 179 -6.66 -4.80 16.03
CA THR A 179 -6.93 -6.17 16.48
C THR A 179 -8.42 -6.44 16.64
N GLU A 180 -9.14 -5.55 17.34
CA GLU A 180 -10.59 -5.68 17.55
C GLU A 180 -11.37 -5.69 16.22
N PHE A 181 -10.98 -4.84 15.27
CA PHE A 181 -11.64 -4.76 13.96
C PHE A 181 -11.41 -6.00 13.10
N TYR A 182 -10.18 -6.55 13.13
CA TYR A 182 -9.80 -7.66 12.25
C TYR A 182 -9.98 -9.04 12.88
N GLU A 183 -10.18 -9.16 14.20
CA GLU A 183 -10.38 -10.44 14.90
C GLU A 183 -11.44 -11.34 14.24
N PRO A 184 -12.64 -10.85 13.84
CA PRO A 184 -13.64 -11.67 13.17
C PRO A 184 -13.15 -12.21 11.81
N LEU A 185 -12.37 -11.42 11.06
CA LEU A 185 -11.80 -11.84 9.79
C LEU A 185 -10.70 -12.90 10.00
N ILE A 186 -9.83 -12.70 10.96
CA ILE A 186 -8.79 -13.68 11.31
C ILE A 186 -9.42 -15.00 11.77
N ASN A 187 -10.48 -14.94 12.58
CA ASN A 187 -11.22 -16.12 12.98
C ASN A 187 -11.88 -16.82 11.78
N PHE A 188 -12.44 -16.07 10.83
CA PHE A 188 -12.96 -16.64 9.58
C PHE A 188 -11.85 -17.35 8.79
N ILE A 189 -10.68 -16.73 8.64
CA ILE A 189 -9.53 -17.32 7.94
C ILE A 189 -9.12 -18.64 8.62
N LYS A 190 -8.98 -18.65 9.94
CA LYS A 190 -8.62 -19.84 10.74
C LYS A 190 -9.69 -20.93 10.64
N ASP A 191 -10.95 -20.58 10.91
CA ASP A 191 -12.02 -21.56 11.10
C ASP A 191 -12.65 -22.05 9.80
N LYS A 192 -12.55 -21.26 8.73
CA LYS A 192 -13.15 -21.60 7.43
C LYS A 192 -12.12 -21.90 6.37
N LEU A 193 -11.10 -21.08 6.21
CA LEU A 193 -10.14 -21.28 5.12
C LEU A 193 -9.12 -22.36 5.50
N SER A 194 -8.43 -22.24 6.64
CA SER A 194 -7.40 -23.19 7.06
C SER A 194 -8.00 -24.55 7.41
N LYS A 195 -9.02 -24.64 8.27
CA LYS A 195 -9.64 -25.91 8.65
C LYS A 195 -10.27 -26.70 7.49
N ASN A 196 -10.65 -26.03 6.40
CA ASN A 196 -11.15 -26.69 5.19
C ASN A 196 -10.07 -26.90 4.11
N GLY A 197 -8.80 -26.65 4.42
CA GLY A 197 -7.69 -26.86 3.50
C GLY A 197 -7.67 -25.90 2.29
N MET A 198 -8.30 -24.72 2.40
CA MET A 198 -8.27 -23.69 1.38
C MET A 198 -6.94 -22.92 1.38
N ILE A 199 -6.25 -22.91 2.53
CA ILE A 199 -4.92 -22.38 2.76
C ILE A 199 -4.18 -23.33 3.73
N ASP A 200 -2.85 -23.27 3.73
CA ASP A 200 -2.04 -23.99 4.72
C ASP A 200 -2.13 -23.32 6.11
N GLU A 201 -1.94 -24.12 7.18
CA GLU A 201 -1.96 -23.57 8.55
C GLU A 201 -0.90 -22.47 8.75
N ASN A 202 0.26 -22.63 8.14
CA ASN A 202 1.35 -21.65 8.20
C ASN A 202 1.05 -20.34 7.45
N ASP A 203 0.07 -20.32 6.54
CA ASP A 203 -0.29 -19.09 5.81
C ASP A 203 -0.89 -18.02 6.74
N ILE A 204 -1.40 -18.42 7.90
CA ILE A 204 -1.91 -17.48 8.91
C ILE A 204 -0.77 -16.63 9.49
N GLU A 205 0.43 -17.18 9.58
CA GLU A 205 1.63 -16.49 10.08
C GLU A 205 2.12 -15.37 9.15
N LEU A 206 1.61 -15.33 7.91
CA LEU A 206 1.88 -14.22 6.99
C LEU A 206 1.25 -12.90 7.47
N ILE A 207 0.27 -12.97 8.39
CA ILE A 207 -0.42 -11.82 8.97
C ILE A 207 0.17 -11.51 10.34
N CYS A 208 0.91 -10.41 10.44
CA CYS A 208 1.34 -9.89 11.73
C CYS A 208 0.27 -8.93 12.27
N LEU A 209 -0.63 -9.43 13.14
CA LEU A 209 -1.68 -8.63 13.77
C LEU A 209 -1.15 -8.01 15.06
N SER A 210 -1.08 -6.69 15.16
CA SER A 210 -0.59 -5.98 16.33
C SER A 210 -1.05 -4.54 16.37
N ASP A 211 -1.42 -4.05 17.55
CA ASP A 211 -1.72 -2.63 17.82
C ASP A 211 -0.53 -1.89 18.47
N ASP A 212 0.58 -2.59 18.72
CA ASP A 212 1.82 -1.98 19.21
C ASP A 212 2.60 -1.37 18.05
N LEU A 213 2.47 -0.07 17.85
CA LEU A 213 3.09 0.69 16.77
C LEU A 213 4.63 0.66 16.85
N LYS A 214 5.18 0.64 18.07
CA LYS A 214 6.62 0.56 18.28
C LYS A 214 7.16 -0.80 17.81
N TYR A 215 6.52 -1.88 18.22
CA TYR A 215 6.84 -3.22 17.78
C TYR A 215 6.76 -3.33 16.24
N VAL A 216 5.69 -2.83 15.64
CA VAL A 216 5.51 -2.83 14.17
C VAL A 216 6.64 -2.07 13.47
N SER A 217 7.00 -0.89 13.97
CA SER A 217 8.08 -0.07 13.42
C SER A 217 9.45 -0.78 13.51
N GLU A 218 9.73 -1.46 14.62
CA GLU A 218 10.98 -2.23 14.83
C GLU A 218 11.02 -3.47 13.91
N GLU A 219 9.90 -4.17 13.74
CA GLU A 219 9.83 -5.34 12.86
C GLU A 219 9.94 -4.97 11.37
N ILE A 220 9.46 -3.79 10.96
CA ILE A 220 9.67 -3.26 9.60
C ILE A 220 11.16 -3.01 9.35
N GLU A 221 11.87 -2.45 10.32
CA GLU A 221 13.31 -2.23 10.23
C GLU A 221 14.09 -3.54 10.12
N LYS A 222 13.75 -4.55 10.92
CA LYS A 222 14.32 -5.90 10.81
C LYS A 222 14.04 -6.54 9.45
N SER A 223 12.83 -6.36 8.92
CA SER A 223 12.43 -6.85 7.60
C SER A 223 13.30 -6.28 6.48
N LEU A 224 13.72 -5.02 6.58
CA LEU A 224 14.67 -4.42 5.63
C LEU A 224 16.02 -5.17 5.63
N LEU A 225 16.56 -5.47 6.80
CA LEU A 225 17.84 -6.19 6.92
C LEU A 225 17.73 -7.62 6.36
N GLU A 226 16.62 -8.30 6.62
CA GLU A 226 16.33 -9.62 6.04
C GLU A 226 16.24 -9.56 4.51
N GLN A 227 15.59 -8.53 3.97
CA GLN A 227 15.47 -8.33 2.51
C GLN A 227 16.83 -8.06 1.87
N ILE A 228 17.68 -7.22 2.47
CA ILE A 228 19.04 -6.95 2.00
C ILE A 228 19.86 -8.26 1.94
N LYS A 229 19.77 -9.08 3.00
CA LYS A 229 20.43 -10.38 3.05
C LYS A 229 19.94 -11.30 1.93
N MET A 230 18.64 -11.43 1.79
CA MET A 230 18.00 -12.27 0.77
C MET A 230 18.40 -11.84 -0.66
N LEU A 231 18.36 -10.54 -0.97
CA LEU A 231 18.78 -10.02 -2.28
C LEU A 231 20.23 -10.39 -2.61
N LYS A 232 21.12 -10.37 -1.62
CA LYS A 232 22.51 -10.78 -1.80
C LYS A 232 22.62 -12.28 -2.08
N GLU A 233 21.88 -13.11 -1.34
CA GLU A 233 21.88 -14.58 -1.47
C GLU A 233 21.38 -15.04 -2.84
N VAL A 234 20.38 -14.35 -3.41
CA VAL A 234 19.86 -14.66 -4.76
C VAL A 234 20.66 -14.01 -5.89
N GLY A 235 21.83 -13.43 -5.61
CA GLY A 235 22.74 -12.87 -6.62
C GLY A 235 22.36 -11.47 -7.12
N LEU A 236 21.43 -10.78 -6.48
CA LEU A 236 21.00 -9.42 -6.84
C LEU A 236 21.79 -8.30 -6.15
N GLY A 237 22.89 -8.64 -5.45
CA GLY A 237 23.76 -7.67 -4.76
C GLY A 237 24.45 -6.63 -5.67
N HIS A 238 24.42 -6.82 -6.97
CA HIS A 238 24.94 -5.86 -7.95
C HIS A 238 23.91 -4.80 -8.38
N THR A 239 22.63 -4.99 -8.07
CA THR A 239 21.54 -4.12 -8.52
C THR A 239 21.54 -2.76 -7.82
N LYS A 240 21.03 -1.73 -8.50
CA LYS A 240 20.84 -0.39 -7.92
C LYS A 240 19.96 -0.46 -6.68
N TYR A 241 18.87 -1.21 -6.75
CA TYR A 241 17.94 -1.39 -5.63
C TYR A 241 18.63 -1.94 -4.38
N TYR A 242 19.43 -3.03 -4.50
CA TYR A 242 20.18 -3.56 -3.37
C TYR A 242 21.11 -2.50 -2.76
N LYS A 243 21.86 -1.77 -3.60
CA LYS A 243 22.79 -0.73 -3.13
C LYS A 243 22.06 0.38 -2.37
N THR A 244 20.91 0.82 -2.87
CA THR A 244 20.07 1.83 -2.21
C THR A 244 19.59 1.36 -0.83
N LEU A 245 19.13 0.10 -0.71
CA LEU A 245 18.73 -0.46 0.59
C LEU A 245 19.93 -0.62 1.55
N LEU A 246 21.08 -1.03 1.04
CA LEU A 246 22.29 -1.19 1.85
C LEU A 246 22.82 0.15 2.37
N GLU A 247 22.89 1.16 1.51
CA GLU A 247 23.31 2.53 1.90
C GLU A 247 22.40 3.11 2.97
N PHE A 248 21.11 2.83 2.88
CA PHE A 248 20.14 3.22 3.88
C PHE A 248 20.40 2.53 5.23
N SER A 249 20.65 1.22 5.24
CA SER A 249 20.85 0.45 6.46
C SER A 249 22.19 0.78 7.20
N LEU A 250 23.05 1.55 6.58
CA LEU A 250 24.34 1.98 7.16
C LEU A 250 24.27 3.40 7.79
N LYS A 251 23.17 4.10 7.62
CA LYS A 251 22.90 5.43 8.22
C LYS A 251 22.29 5.30 9.59
#